data_a256b5247ff3beb351465cc6dc8b8a90
#
_entry.id   a256b5247ff3beb351465cc6dc8b8a90
#
_cell.length_a   1.000
_cell.length_b   1.000
_cell.length_c   1.000
_cell.angle_alpha   90.00
_cell.angle_beta   90.00
_cell.angle_gamma   90.00
#
_symmetry.space_group_name_H-M   'P 1'
#
loop_
_entity.id
_entity.type
_entity.pdbx_description
1 polymer ?
#
loop_
_entity_poly.entity_id
_entity_poly.type
_entity_poly.pdbx_seq_one_letter_code
_entity_poly.pdbx_strand_id
1 'polypeptide(L)'
;MASLYQLVGIASNFFAPSMAARMRDQRPLTGAVGAAYIAGAAILWLGRTPGVLFAGVVICGLCTGCAFSLCMAFIGMRTRSAADASRLSVMLQAVGYAFAAMGPVLLGRVLDATGSWSAPLACLLAGVAINTVAGQLAGKPGWVE
;
A
#
# COMPACT_ATOMS: atom_id res chain seq x y z
N MET A 1 -6.01 2.22 -18.00
CA MET A 1 -5.77 2.72 -16.63
C MET A 1 -5.06 1.70 -15.75
N ALA A 2 -5.49 0.42 -15.68
CA ALA A 2 -4.83 -0.61 -14.86
C ALA A 2 -3.35 -0.84 -15.21
N SER A 3 -3.01 -0.89 -16.50
CA SER A 3 -1.62 -1.06 -16.96
C SER A 3 -0.71 0.10 -16.54
N LEU A 4 -1.23 1.33 -16.60
CA LEU A 4 -0.50 2.51 -16.16
C LEU A 4 -0.22 2.47 -14.66
N TYR A 5 -1.23 2.12 -13.86
CA TYR A 5 -1.10 1.94 -12.42
C TYR A 5 0.02 0.95 -12.07
N GLN A 6 0.09 -0.18 -12.77
CA GLN A 6 1.13 -1.18 -12.58
C GLN A 6 2.52 -0.69 -12.99
N LEU A 7 2.65 -0.04 -14.15
CA LEU A 7 3.92 0.48 -14.63
C LEU A 7 4.53 1.53 -13.69
N VAL A 8 3.69 2.43 -13.22
CA VAL A 8 4.09 3.48 -12.26
C VAL A 8 4.51 2.86 -10.92
N GLY A 9 3.81 1.82 -10.47
CA GLY A 9 4.15 1.05 -9.26
C GLY A 9 5.52 0.38 -9.37
N ILE A 10 5.90 -0.16 -10.52
CA ILE A 10 7.22 -0.76 -10.75
C ILE A 10 8.35 0.26 -10.54
N ALA A 11 8.20 1.47 -11.06
CA ALA A 11 9.21 2.51 -10.89
C ALA A 11 9.47 2.85 -9.41
N SER A 12 8.42 2.90 -8.60
CA SER A 12 8.52 3.22 -7.17
C SER A 12 9.19 2.11 -6.34
N ASN A 13 9.16 0.86 -6.80
CA ASN A 13 9.78 -0.28 -6.11
C ASN A 13 11.31 -0.16 -5.97
N PHE A 14 11.95 0.62 -6.83
CA PHE A 14 13.41 0.82 -6.75
C PHE A 14 13.81 1.93 -5.78
N PHE A 15 13.01 2.98 -5.67
CA PHE A 15 13.35 4.15 -4.86
C PHE A 15 13.04 3.96 -3.38
N ALA A 16 11.90 3.37 -3.03
CA ALA A 16 11.44 3.28 -1.65
C ALA A 16 12.38 2.45 -0.74
N PRO A 17 12.89 1.26 -1.14
CA PRO A 17 13.83 0.51 -0.32
C PRO A 17 15.17 1.22 -0.12
N SER A 18 15.68 1.90 -1.16
CA SER A 18 16.95 2.63 -1.07
C SER A 18 16.86 3.83 -0.12
N MET A 19 15.72 4.49 -0.06
CA MET A 19 15.46 5.55 0.93
C MET A 19 15.33 4.97 2.33
N ALA A 20 14.57 3.89 2.50
CA ALA A 20 14.38 3.23 3.79
C ALA A 20 15.70 2.76 4.40
N ALA A 21 16.60 2.19 3.59
CA ALA A 21 17.90 1.71 4.03
C ALA A 21 18.83 2.83 4.55
N ARG A 22 18.61 4.08 4.13
CA ARG A 22 19.40 5.24 4.57
C ARG A 22 18.85 5.91 5.84
N MET A 23 17.63 5.56 6.24
CA MET A 23 16.95 6.17 7.39
C MET A 23 17.06 5.26 8.62
N ARG A 24 17.33 5.85 9.79
CA ARG A 24 17.30 5.14 11.08
C ARG A 24 15.86 4.85 11.54
N ASP A 25 14.95 5.75 11.23
CA ASP A 25 13.52 5.61 11.52
C ASP A 25 12.75 5.72 10.19
N GLN A 26 12.01 4.69 9.85
CA GLN A 26 11.26 4.61 8.60
C GLN A 26 9.82 5.16 8.72
N ARG A 27 9.40 5.59 9.92
CA ARG A 27 8.07 6.15 10.18
C ARG A 27 7.74 7.39 9.32
N PRO A 28 8.65 8.38 9.16
CA PRO A 28 8.36 9.53 8.30
C PRO A 28 8.08 9.11 6.85
N LEU A 29 8.81 8.10 6.35
CA LEU A 29 8.64 7.59 5.00
C LEU A 29 7.31 6.86 4.84
N THR A 30 6.96 5.95 5.76
CA THR A 30 5.67 5.26 5.74
C THR A 30 4.50 6.23 5.92
N GLY A 31 4.66 7.26 6.75
CA GLY A 31 3.67 8.33 6.92
C GLY A 31 3.44 9.15 5.67
N ALA A 32 4.52 9.54 4.99
CA ALA A 32 4.45 10.28 3.73
C ALA A 32 3.75 9.47 2.62
N VAL A 33 4.11 8.18 2.50
CA VAL A 33 3.46 7.26 1.54
C VAL A 33 1.99 7.09 1.87
N GLY A 34 1.63 6.91 3.15
CA GLY A 34 0.25 6.78 3.59
C GLY A 34 -0.58 8.04 3.32
N ALA A 35 -0.04 9.22 3.66
CA ALA A 35 -0.69 10.50 3.40
C ALA A 35 -0.90 10.75 1.91
N ALA A 36 0.11 10.46 1.08
CA ALA A 36 0.01 10.57 -0.37
C ALA A 36 -1.04 9.59 -0.93
N TYR A 37 -1.12 8.37 -0.37
CA TYR A 37 -2.12 7.40 -0.80
C TYR A 37 -3.56 7.86 -0.47
N ILE A 38 -3.78 8.38 0.75
CA ILE A 38 -5.06 8.95 1.15
C ILE A 38 -5.43 10.14 0.24
N ALA A 39 -4.47 11.02 -0.07
CA ALA A 39 -4.70 12.13 -0.99
C ALA A 39 -5.04 11.65 -2.41
N GLY A 40 -4.33 10.65 -2.94
CA GLY A 40 -4.61 10.04 -4.23
C GLY A 40 -6.01 9.41 -4.28
N ALA A 41 -6.41 8.68 -3.24
CA ALA A 41 -7.74 8.10 -3.12
C ALA A 41 -8.84 9.17 -3.02
N ALA A 42 -8.60 10.26 -2.28
CA ALA A 42 -9.52 11.39 -2.21
C ALA A 42 -9.68 12.09 -3.58
N ILE A 43 -8.58 12.23 -4.33
CA ILE A 43 -8.61 12.75 -5.71
C ILE A 43 -9.47 11.85 -6.60
N LEU A 44 -9.37 10.53 -6.47
CA LEU A 44 -10.21 9.59 -7.23
C LEU A 44 -11.68 9.67 -6.84
N TRP A 45 -11.99 9.96 -5.58
CA TRP A 45 -13.36 10.11 -5.11
C TRP A 45 -13.99 11.43 -5.55
N LEU A 46 -13.26 12.54 -5.44
CA LEU A 46 -13.76 13.90 -5.70
C LEU A 46 -13.55 14.35 -7.14
N GLY A 47 -12.63 13.72 -7.85
CA GLY A 47 -12.23 14.10 -9.21
C GLY A 47 -13.36 13.89 -10.22
N ARG A 48 -13.60 14.91 -11.04
CA ARG A 48 -14.64 14.88 -12.08
C ARG A 48 -14.08 15.02 -13.50
N THR A 49 -12.82 15.37 -13.63
CA THR A 49 -12.18 15.54 -14.94
C THR A 49 -11.20 14.38 -15.21
N PRO A 50 -11.07 13.94 -16.48
CA PRO A 50 -10.15 12.83 -16.80
C PRO A 50 -8.70 13.07 -16.36
N GLY A 51 -8.21 14.31 -16.45
CA GLY A 51 -6.84 14.65 -16.02
C GLY A 51 -6.64 14.51 -14.51
N VAL A 52 -7.61 14.91 -13.70
CA VAL A 52 -7.57 14.77 -12.24
C VAL A 52 -7.62 13.30 -11.85
N LEU A 53 -8.48 12.52 -12.48
CA LEU A 53 -8.54 11.06 -12.24
C LEU A 53 -7.24 10.36 -12.65
N PHE A 54 -6.63 10.79 -13.75
CA PHE A 54 -5.33 10.26 -14.17
C PHE A 54 -4.24 10.53 -13.11
N ALA A 55 -4.18 11.76 -12.58
CA ALA A 55 -3.25 12.11 -11.50
C ALA A 55 -3.49 11.24 -10.25
N GLY A 56 -4.74 11.03 -9.85
CA GLY A 56 -5.09 10.13 -8.74
C GLY A 56 -4.60 8.70 -8.94
N VAL A 57 -4.80 8.15 -10.15
CA VAL A 57 -4.31 6.80 -10.51
C VAL A 57 -2.79 6.71 -10.41
N VAL A 58 -2.06 7.72 -10.90
CA VAL A 58 -0.59 7.76 -10.85
C VAL A 58 -0.10 7.81 -9.40
N ILE A 59 -0.68 8.67 -8.56
CA ILE A 59 -0.32 8.79 -7.14
C ILE A 59 -0.58 7.47 -6.42
N CYS A 60 -1.76 6.87 -6.57
CA CYS A 60 -2.10 5.60 -5.95
C CYS A 60 -1.17 4.47 -6.42
N GLY A 61 -0.82 4.43 -7.70
CA GLY A 61 0.12 3.45 -8.25
C GLY A 61 1.52 3.57 -7.63
N LEU A 62 2.06 4.78 -7.54
CA LEU A 62 3.34 5.06 -6.86
C LEU A 62 3.30 4.61 -5.41
N CYS A 63 2.26 4.97 -4.66
CA CYS A 63 2.12 4.65 -3.25
C CYS A 63 2.01 3.14 -3.02
N THR A 64 1.28 2.41 -3.88
CA THR A 64 1.15 0.95 -3.79
C THR A 64 2.50 0.27 -3.98
N GLY A 65 3.27 0.65 -5.01
CA GLY A 65 4.61 0.13 -5.23
C GLY A 65 5.54 0.44 -4.06
N CYS A 66 5.54 1.68 -3.55
CA CYS A 66 6.30 2.06 -2.37
C CYS A 66 5.92 1.22 -1.14
N ALA A 67 4.63 1.06 -0.85
CA ALA A 67 4.16 0.31 0.31
C ALA A 67 4.58 -1.16 0.25
N PHE A 68 4.44 -1.80 -0.93
CA PHE A 68 4.86 -3.18 -1.12
C PHE A 68 6.38 -3.35 -0.96
N SER A 69 7.17 -2.50 -1.61
CA SER A 69 8.63 -2.60 -1.55
C SER A 69 9.19 -2.26 -0.17
N LEU A 70 8.57 -1.32 0.57
CA LEU A 70 8.91 -1.04 1.96
C LEU A 70 8.60 -2.24 2.87
N CYS A 71 7.47 -2.93 2.67
CA CYS A 71 7.14 -4.13 3.42
C CYS A 71 8.22 -5.20 3.23
N MET A 72 8.65 -5.46 1.98
CA MET A 72 9.72 -6.41 1.69
C MET A 72 11.07 -5.97 2.28
N ALA A 73 11.39 -4.68 2.22
CA ALA A 73 12.61 -4.13 2.81
C ALA A 73 12.62 -4.30 4.34
N PHE A 74 11.50 -4.08 5.01
CA PHE A 74 11.40 -4.24 6.47
C PHE A 74 11.62 -5.70 6.91
N ILE A 75 11.14 -6.67 6.13
CA ILE A 75 11.43 -8.09 6.38
C ILE A 75 12.95 -8.31 6.40
N GLY A 76 13.64 -7.89 5.33
CA GLY A 76 15.09 -8.07 5.22
C GLY A 76 15.90 -7.31 6.28
N MET A 77 15.44 -6.12 6.67
CA MET A 77 16.13 -5.27 7.65
C MET A 77 15.94 -5.72 9.10
N ARG A 78 14.93 -6.54 9.40
CA ARG A 78 14.50 -6.88 10.77
C ARG A 78 14.62 -8.34 11.12
N THR A 79 15.02 -9.19 10.19
CA THR A 79 15.32 -10.59 10.42
C THR A 79 16.83 -10.79 10.55
N ARG A 80 17.23 -11.73 11.40
CA ARG A 80 18.65 -12.03 11.68
C ARG A 80 19.25 -13.02 10.70
N SER A 81 18.41 -13.80 10.01
CA SER A 81 18.85 -14.81 9.05
C SER A 81 18.04 -14.75 7.76
N ALA A 82 18.64 -15.20 6.66
CA ALA A 82 17.96 -15.35 5.39
C ALA A 82 16.79 -16.36 5.47
N ALA A 83 16.92 -17.39 6.31
CA ALA A 83 15.87 -18.38 6.53
C ALA A 83 14.64 -17.75 7.21
N ASP A 84 14.84 -16.91 8.23
CA ASP A 84 13.75 -16.21 8.91
C ASP A 84 13.09 -15.19 8.00
N ALA A 85 13.89 -14.45 7.21
CA ALA A 85 13.37 -13.54 6.20
C ALA A 85 12.48 -14.25 5.18
N SER A 86 12.91 -15.42 4.71
CA SER A 86 12.14 -16.22 3.76
C SER A 86 10.83 -16.71 4.37
N ARG A 87 10.86 -17.27 5.57
CA ARG A 87 9.67 -17.77 6.28
C ARG A 87 8.65 -16.64 6.52
N LEU A 88 9.12 -15.52 7.03
CA LEU A 88 8.27 -14.34 7.30
C LEU A 88 7.66 -13.79 6.00
N SER A 89 8.45 -13.71 4.93
CA SER A 89 7.99 -13.25 3.62
C SER A 89 6.88 -14.15 3.05
N VAL A 90 7.08 -15.48 3.10
CA VAL A 90 6.07 -16.44 2.62
C VAL A 90 4.78 -16.34 3.44
N MET A 91 4.89 -16.26 4.76
CA MET A 91 3.73 -16.14 5.65
C MET A 91 2.95 -14.85 5.37
N LEU A 92 3.63 -13.71 5.29
CA LEU A 92 3.00 -12.41 5.03
C LEU A 92 2.35 -12.36 3.63
N GLN A 93 2.99 -12.93 2.62
CA GLN A 93 2.43 -12.98 1.28
C GLN A 93 1.23 -13.93 1.21
N ALA A 94 1.28 -15.10 1.83
CA ALA A 94 0.15 -16.04 1.84
C ALA A 94 -1.10 -15.41 2.48
N VAL A 95 -0.94 -14.79 3.64
CA VAL A 95 -2.04 -14.08 4.34
C VAL A 95 -2.48 -12.87 3.54
N GLY A 96 -1.55 -12.06 3.04
CA GLY A 96 -1.84 -10.85 2.28
C GLY A 96 -2.60 -11.12 0.99
N TYR A 97 -2.20 -12.14 0.22
CA TYR A 97 -2.91 -12.53 -1.01
C TYR A 97 -4.27 -13.18 -0.73
N ALA A 98 -4.43 -13.91 0.37
CA ALA A 98 -5.74 -14.41 0.80
C ALA A 98 -6.72 -13.25 1.07
N PHE A 99 -6.29 -12.21 1.79
CA PHE A 99 -7.10 -11.00 1.97
C PHE A 99 -7.33 -10.24 0.66
N ALA A 100 -6.32 -10.11 -0.18
CA ALA A 100 -6.45 -9.43 -1.46
C ALA A 100 -7.45 -10.11 -2.41
N ALA A 101 -7.50 -11.44 -2.41
CA ALA A 101 -8.46 -12.20 -3.20
C ALA A 101 -9.92 -11.96 -2.77
N MET A 102 -10.16 -11.66 -1.49
CA MET A 102 -11.49 -11.34 -0.98
C MET A 102 -11.95 -9.92 -1.37
N GLY A 103 -11.00 -9.02 -1.62
CA GLY A 103 -11.27 -7.59 -1.88
C GLY A 103 -12.32 -7.35 -2.96
N PRO A 104 -12.14 -7.83 -4.21
CA PRO A 104 -13.07 -7.59 -5.30
C PRO A 104 -14.48 -8.13 -4.98
N VAL A 105 -14.57 -9.31 -4.34
CA VAL A 105 -15.85 -9.91 -3.96
C VAL A 105 -16.58 -9.09 -2.91
N LEU A 106 -15.86 -8.64 -1.86
CA LEU A 106 -16.45 -7.82 -0.81
C LEU A 106 -16.90 -6.45 -1.33
N LEU A 107 -16.05 -5.79 -2.12
CA LEU A 107 -16.36 -4.49 -2.69
C LEU A 107 -17.52 -4.58 -3.71
N GLY A 108 -17.58 -5.66 -4.50
CA GLY A 108 -18.68 -5.92 -5.40
C GLY A 108 -20.01 -6.07 -4.65
N ARG A 109 -20.04 -6.86 -3.57
CA ARG A 109 -21.24 -7.02 -2.73
C ARG A 109 -21.67 -5.70 -2.07
N VAL A 110 -20.73 -4.88 -1.62
CA VAL A 110 -21.03 -3.56 -1.07
C VAL A 110 -21.63 -2.65 -2.15
N LEU A 111 -21.09 -2.69 -3.36
CA LEU A 111 -21.64 -1.95 -4.50
C LEU A 111 -23.06 -2.40 -4.84
N ASP A 112 -23.30 -3.70 -4.94
CA ASP A 112 -24.62 -4.27 -5.25
C ASP A 112 -25.65 -3.92 -4.17
N ALA A 113 -25.26 -3.94 -2.90
CA ALA A 113 -26.14 -3.64 -1.77
C ALA A 113 -26.47 -2.15 -1.64
N THR A 114 -25.54 -1.26 -2.02
CA THR A 114 -25.70 0.19 -1.85
C THR A 114 -26.09 0.93 -3.12
N GLY A 115 -25.90 0.31 -4.29
CA GLY A 115 -26.13 0.94 -5.59
C GLY A 115 -25.23 2.16 -5.86
N SER A 116 -24.19 2.39 -5.04
CA SER A 116 -23.35 3.58 -5.09
C SER A 116 -21.87 3.23 -4.94
N TRP A 117 -21.03 3.84 -5.76
CA TRP A 117 -19.58 3.72 -5.67
C TRP A 117 -18.98 4.39 -4.41
N SER A 118 -19.73 5.24 -3.72
CA SER A 118 -19.24 5.91 -2.50
C SER A 118 -18.93 4.93 -1.38
N ALA A 119 -19.73 3.88 -1.21
CA ALA A 119 -19.51 2.90 -0.15
C ALA A 119 -18.25 2.03 -0.39
N PRO A 120 -18.02 1.43 -1.57
CA PRO A 120 -16.74 0.76 -1.88
C PRO A 120 -15.52 1.67 -1.72
N LEU A 121 -15.61 2.94 -2.15
CA LEU A 121 -14.52 3.89 -2.00
C LEU A 121 -14.23 4.22 -0.53
N ALA A 122 -15.27 4.36 0.30
CA ALA A 122 -15.10 4.53 1.74
C ALA A 122 -14.40 3.32 2.39
N CYS A 123 -14.77 2.10 2.00
CA CYS A 123 -14.09 0.87 2.44
C CYS A 123 -12.62 0.85 2.03
N LEU A 124 -12.29 1.26 0.81
CA LEU A 124 -10.91 1.37 0.34
C LEU A 124 -10.12 2.41 1.15
N LEU A 125 -10.70 3.58 1.42
CA LEU A 125 -10.06 4.62 2.26
C LEU A 125 -9.80 4.11 3.68
N ALA A 126 -10.75 3.40 4.28
CA ALA A 126 -10.56 2.77 5.59
C ALA A 126 -9.40 1.76 5.55
N GLY A 127 -9.32 0.93 4.50
CA GLY A 127 -8.21 -0.01 4.30
C GLY A 127 -6.86 0.69 4.16
N VAL A 128 -6.79 1.81 3.43
CA VAL A 128 -5.58 2.63 3.31
C VAL A 128 -5.17 3.23 4.65
N ALA A 129 -6.13 3.71 5.45
CA ALA A 129 -5.86 4.24 6.79
C ALA A 129 -5.30 3.17 7.72
N ILE A 130 -5.90 1.99 7.74
CA ILE A 130 -5.40 0.83 8.50
C ILE A 130 -3.99 0.45 8.07
N ASN A 131 -3.73 0.36 6.76
CA ASN A 131 -2.41 0.06 6.22
C ASN A 131 -1.37 1.13 6.61
N THR A 132 -1.75 2.41 6.62
CA THR A 132 -0.89 3.51 7.06
C THR A 132 -0.52 3.37 8.52
N VAL A 133 -1.48 3.08 9.40
CA VAL A 133 -1.23 2.84 10.84
C VAL A 133 -0.32 1.64 11.05
N ALA A 134 -0.60 0.53 10.37
CA ALA A 134 0.25 -0.66 10.40
C ALA A 134 1.67 -0.37 9.94
N GLY A 135 1.84 0.42 8.86
CA GLY A 135 3.13 0.88 8.37
C GLY A 135 3.89 1.74 9.39
N GLN A 136 3.19 2.61 10.13
CA GLN A 136 3.79 3.40 11.23
C GLN A 136 4.29 2.50 12.37
N LEU A 137 3.55 1.47 12.71
CA LEU A 137 3.95 0.50 13.74
C LEU A 137 5.13 -0.35 13.27
N ALA A 138 5.07 -0.83 12.03
CA ALA A 138 6.15 -1.59 11.41
C ALA A 138 7.40 -0.75 11.16
N GLY A 139 7.29 0.55 10.95
CA GLY A 139 8.42 1.49 10.76
C GLY A 139 9.24 1.77 12.02
N LYS A 140 8.83 1.33 13.21
CA LYS A 140 9.61 1.48 14.44
C LYS A 140 10.91 0.69 14.34
N PRO A 141 12.06 1.26 14.76
CA PRO A 141 13.30 0.50 14.83
C PRO A 141 13.17 -0.64 15.85
N GLY A 142 13.61 -1.85 15.47
CA GLY A 142 13.55 -3.06 16.32
C GLY A 142 13.73 -4.33 15.50
N TRP A 143 14.11 -5.42 16.18
CA TRP A 143 14.18 -6.74 15.58
C TRP A 143 12.86 -7.50 15.80
N VAL A 144 12.50 -8.37 14.87
CA VAL A 144 11.42 -9.34 15.07
C VAL A 144 12.03 -10.54 15.78
N GLU A 145 11.55 -10.84 16.99
CA GLU A 145 11.88 -12.03 17.77
C GLU A 145 10.92 -13.17 17.45
#